data_025aaf3c029c044de80a223bdeb12a0d
#
_entry.id   025aaf3c029c044de80a223bdeb12a0d
#
_cell.length_a   1.000
_cell.length_b   1.000
_cell.length_c   1.000
_cell.angle_alpha   90.00
_cell.angle_beta   90.00
_cell.angle_gamma   90.00
#
_symmetry.space_group_name_H-M   'P 1'
#
loop_
_entity.id
_entity.type
_entity.pdbx_description
1 polymer ?
#
loop_
_entity_poly.entity_id
_entity_poly.type
_entity_poly.pdbx_seq_one_letter_code
_entity_poly.pdbx_strand_id
1 'polypeptide(L)'
;MGDEFFGQAFNVHRLLPQLGQTERPDKFAGELLDGCVGLLVDGLPMGYLLPTTFRLLMHAPEDESHHYLLASALIVLRYFALAISLTFPALYVAVAMYHQEMIPAKLLLSVIQAKQQVPFSVPTIILFMLIAFELLQEAGLRLPNSIGQTVSIIGALLVGQSAVDAKVVSPVAIIVVALAGIAGYTLPNQELSNAVRLLRLGLV
;
A
#
# COMPACT_ATOMS: atom_id res chain seq x y z
N MET A 1 -5.70 -25.38 -5.62
CA MET A 1 -6.46 -26.06 -4.55
C MET A 1 -5.70 -26.19 -3.23
N GLY A 2 -4.39 -26.48 -3.23
CA GLY A 2 -3.58 -26.52 -2.00
C GLY A 2 -3.32 -25.14 -1.38
N ASP A 3 -3.02 -24.14 -2.18
CA ASP A 3 -2.75 -22.76 -1.73
C ASP A 3 -3.92 -22.13 -0.98
N GLU A 4 -5.14 -22.35 -1.47
CA GLU A 4 -6.35 -21.84 -0.83
C GLU A 4 -6.60 -22.49 0.54
N PHE A 5 -6.28 -23.77 0.67
CA PHE A 5 -6.55 -24.52 1.90
C PHE A 5 -5.62 -24.11 3.04
N PHE A 6 -4.32 -23.95 2.77
CA PHE A 6 -3.35 -23.51 3.78
C PHE A 6 -3.50 -22.03 4.12
N GLY A 7 -3.70 -21.18 3.12
CA GLY A 7 -3.97 -19.75 3.34
C GLY A 7 -5.24 -19.53 4.16
N GLN A 8 -6.31 -20.25 3.84
CA GLN A 8 -7.58 -20.15 4.57
C GLN A 8 -7.48 -20.70 6.00
N ALA A 9 -6.80 -21.81 6.25
CA ALA A 9 -6.70 -22.41 7.59
C ALA A 9 -6.00 -21.50 8.61
N PHE A 10 -5.03 -20.69 8.17
CA PHE A 10 -4.22 -19.85 9.05
C PHE A 10 -4.55 -18.34 9.00
N ASN A 11 -5.07 -17.83 7.88
CA ASN A 11 -5.31 -16.40 7.68
C ASN A 11 -6.78 -15.97 7.75
N VAL A 12 -7.74 -16.91 7.86
CA VAL A 12 -9.20 -16.66 7.73
C VAL A 12 -9.78 -15.59 8.66
N HIS A 13 -9.13 -15.28 9.77
CA HIS A 13 -9.65 -14.32 10.76
C HIS A 13 -8.70 -13.20 11.16
N ARG A 14 -7.58 -12.99 10.44
CA ARG A 14 -6.61 -11.97 10.83
C ARG A 14 -6.22 -11.08 9.65
N LEU A 15 -6.23 -9.78 9.89
CA LEU A 15 -5.86 -8.75 8.91
C LEU A 15 -4.39 -8.79 8.51
N LEU A 16 -3.52 -9.31 9.39
CA LEU A 16 -2.08 -9.39 9.12
C LEU A 16 -1.68 -10.82 8.75
N PRO A 17 -0.79 -11.01 7.76
CA PRO A 17 -0.32 -12.32 7.35
C PRO A 17 0.44 -13.02 8.48
N GLN A 18 0.15 -14.30 8.72
CA GLN A 18 0.80 -15.12 9.72
C GLN A 18 1.79 -16.12 9.11
N LEU A 19 1.63 -16.38 7.83
CA LEU A 19 2.48 -17.26 7.03
C LEU A 19 3.33 -16.40 6.11
N GLY A 20 4.65 -16.58 6.16
CA GLY A 20 5.55 -16.09 5.13
C GLY A 20 5.49 -17.03 3.94
N GLN A 21 5.40 -16.48 2.73
CA GLN A 21 5.45 -17.24 1.49
C GLN A 21 6.64 -16.77 0.67
N THR A 22 7.35 -17.71 0.08
CA THR A 22 8.45 -17.39 -0.82
C THR A 22 8.62 -18.46 -1.90
N GLU A 23 8.87 -18.00 -3.13
CA GLU A 23 9.26 -18.86 -4.25
C GLU A 23 10.79 -18.97 -4.35
N ARG A 24 11.52 -18.17 -3.58
CA ARG A 24 12.97 -18.10 -3.63
C ARG A 24 13.61 -19.06 -2.63
N PRO A 25 14.41 -20.03 -3.10
CA PRO A 25 15.07 -21.01 -2.23
C PRO A 25 16.16 -20.39 -1.32
N ASP A 26 16.84 -19.33 -1.76
CA ASP A 26 17.82 -18.60 -0.98
C ASP A 26 17.19 -17.93 0.27
N LYS A 27 16.07 -17.22 0.07
CA LYS A 27 15.31 -16.64 1.17
C LYS A 27 14.78 -17.72 2.12
N PHE A 28 14.22 -18.79 1.57
CA PHE A 28 13.70 -19.90 2.36
C PHE A 28 14.80 -20.52 3.25
N ALA A 29 15.98 -20.76 2.70
CA ALA A 29 17.11 -21.30 3.42
C ALA A 29 17.64 -20.33 4.51
N GLY A 30 17.71 -19.02 4.20
CA GLY A 30 18.14 -18.00 5.17
C GLY A 30 17.22 -17.94 6.39
N GLU A 31 15.91 -17.94 6.18
CA GLU A 31 14.94 -17.90 7.28
C GLU A 31 14.91 -19.19 8.12
N LEU A 32 15.22 -20.34 7.52
CA LEU A 32 15.41 -21.58 8.27
C LEU A 32 16.62 -21.50 9.19
N LEU A 33 17.70 -20.88 8.73
CA LEU A 33 18.91 -20.66 9.56
C LEU A 33 18.63 -19.67 10.70
N ASP A 34 17.73 -18.72 10.50
CA ASP A 34 17.27 -17.75 11.50
C ASP A 34 16.26 -18.37 12.51
N GLY A 35 15.94 -19.66 12.37
CA GLY A 35 15.11 -20.42 13.31
C GLY A 35 13.62 -20.50 12.96
N CYS A 36 13.22 -20.08 11.74
CA CYS A 36 11.87 -20.31 11.24
C CYS A 36 11.64 -21.78 10.89
N VAL A 37 10.41 -22.23 10.99
CA VAL A 37 9.98 -23.55 10.51
C VAL A 37 9.50 -23.41 9.07
N GLY A 38 10.12 -24.14 8.17
CA GLY A 38 9.73 -24.17 6.75
C GLY A 38 8.82 -25.35 6.44
N LEU A 39 7.77 -25.09 5.68
CA LEU A 39 6.86 -26.12 5.17
C LEU A 39 6.92 -26.10 3.64
N LEU A 40 7.23 -27.25 3.06
CA LEU A 40 7.17 -27.47 1.62
C LEU A 40 6.04 -28.45 1.33
N VAL A 41 5.19 -28.11 0.37
CA VAL A 41 4.06 -28.98 -0.03
C VAL A 41 4.31 -29.45 -1.45
N ASP A 42 4.24 -30.74 -1.65
CA ASP A 42 4.44 -31.33 -2.98
C ASP A 42 3.39 -30.82 -3.97
N GLY A 43 3.84 -30.46 -5.17
CA GLY A 43 3.00 -29.86 -6.21
C GLY A 43 2.78 -28.36 -6.10
N LEU A 44 3.31 -27.68 -5.07
CA LEU A 44 3.28 -26.21 -4.94
C LEU A 44 4.68 -25.62 -5.15
N PRO A 45 4.84 -24.61 -6.01
CA PRO A 45 6.14 -23.97 -6.26
C PRO A 45 6.54 -22.98 -5.17
N MET A 46 5.93 -23.03 -3.99
CA MET A 46 6.13 -22.08 -2.88
C MET A 46 6.56 -22.78 -1.61
N GLY A 47 7.45 -22.14 -0.85
CA GLY A 47 7.77 -22.51 0.52
C GLY A 47 7.03 -21.61 1.52
N TYR A 48 6.52 -22.21 2.60
CA TYR A 48 5.84 -21.51 3.70
C TYR A 48 6.76 -21.43 4.91
N LEU A 49 6.79 -20.27 5.55
CA LEU A 49 7.65 -19.96 6.70
C LEU A 49 6.81 -19.57 7.91
N LEU A 50 7.11 -20.13 9.07
CA LEU A 50 6.44 -19.88 10.35
C LEU A 50 7.46 -19.75 11.49
N PRO A 51 7.21 -18.88 12.48
CA PRO A 51 6.23 -17.81 12.50
C PRO A 51 6.67 -16.65 11.61
N THR A 52 5.71 -15.97 10.97
CA THR A 52 6.00 -14.73 10.24
C THR A 52 6.16 -13.58 11.22
N THR A 53 7.32 -12.95 11.22
CA THR A 53 7.60 -11.74 11.98
C THR A 53 7.41 -10.50 11.15
N PHE A 54 7.10 -9.37 11.79
CA PHE A 54 6.97 -8.09 11.07
C PHE A 54 8.28 -7.70 10.36
N ARG A 55 9.41 -8.07 10.92
CA ARG A 55 10.72 -7.91 10.30
C ARG A 55 10.79 -8.65 8.95
N LEU A 56 10.38 -9.92 8.92
CA LEU A 56 10.38 -10.75 7.71
C LEU A 56 9.52 -10.14 6.59
N LEU A 57 8.39 -9.52 6.96
CA LEU A 57 7.49 -8.85 6.01
C LEU A 57 8.08 -7.56 5.42
N MET A 58 9.03 -6.91 6.12
CA MET A 58 9.64 -5.65 5.72
C MET A 58 10.97 -5.81 5.01
N HIS A 59 11.62 -6.98 5.09
CA HIS A 59 12.88 -7.25 4.42
C HIS A 59 12.63 -7.84 3.04
N ALA A 60 13.29 -7.25 2.05
CA ALA A 60 13.36 -7.81 0.71
C ALA A 60 14.63 -8.65 0.57
N PRO A 61 14.61 -9.76 -0.18
CA PRO A 61 15.80 -10.57 -0.42
C PRO A 61 16.96 -9.80 -1.06
N GLU A 62 16.64 -8.76 -1.81
CA GLU A 62 17.62 -7.89 -2.48
C GLU A 62 18.45 -7.06 -1.48
N ASP A 63 17.94 -6.82 -0.27
CA ASP A 63 18.64 -6.03 0.75
C ASP A 63 19.95 -6.68 1.18
N GLU A 64 20.04 -8.01 1.15
CA GLU A 64 21.27 -8.76 1.49
C GLU A 64 22.38 -8.60 0.46
N SER A 65 22.03 -8.28 -0.78
CA SER A 65 22.98 -8.07 -1.86
C SER A 65 23.58 -6.66 -1.88
N HIS A 66 22.99 -5.72 -1.14
CA HIS A 66 23.40 -4.32 -1.12
C HIS A 66 24.40 -4.02 0.01
N HIS A 67 25.16 -2.94 -0.18
CA HIS A 67 26.02 -2.42 0.89
C HIS A 67 25.16 -2.06 2.11
N TYR A 68 25.66 -2.37 3.33
CA TYR A 68 24.88 -2.25 4.57
C TYR A 68 24.22 -0.88 4.79
N LEU A 69 24.88 0.22 4.37
CA LEU A 69 24.33 1.57 4.47
C LEU A 69 23.09 1.75 3.59
N LEU A 70 23.15 1.24 2.36
CA LEU A 70 22.03 1.32 1.42
C LEU A 70 20.87 0.44 1.88
N ALA A 71 21.15 -0.79 2.29
CA ALA A 71 20.15 -1.70 2.83
C ALA A 71 19.44 -1.09 4.05
N SER A 72 20.18 -0.53 5.00
CA SER A 72 19.60 0.14 6.17
C SER A 72 18.74 1.34 5.79
N ALA A 73 19.17 2.16 4.84
CA ALA A 73 18.40 3.31 4.36
C ALA A 73 17.08 2.88 3.69
N LEU A 74 17.12 1.82 2.87
CA LEU A 74 15.93 1.27 2.21
C LEU A 74 14.93 0.69 3.23
N ILE A 75 15.41 -0.01 4.24
CA ILE A 75 14.56 -0.54 5.31
C ILE A 75 13.87 0.61 6.06
N VAL A 76 14.61 1.65 6.46
CA VAL A 76 14.04 2.83 7.12
C VAL A 76 13.01 3.51 6.23
N LEU A 77 13.31 3.66 4.92
CA LEU A 77 12.38 4.22 3.95
C LEU A 77 11.08 3.42 3.89
N ARG A 78 11.14 2.08 3.92
CA ARG A 78 9.93 1.22 3.91
C ARG A 78 9.07 1.40 5.16
N TYR A 79 9.67 1.56 6.34
CA TYR A 79 8.91 1.87 7.56
C TYR A 79 8.21 3.22 7.47
N PHE A 80 8.90 4.25 6.95
CA PHE A 80 8.27 5.55 6.69
C PHE A 80 7.15 5.45 5.64
N ALA A 81 7.38 4.72 4.57
CA ALA A 81 6.40 4.52 3.53
C ALA A 81 5.14 3.78 4.06
N LEU A 82 5.31 2.76 4.88
CA LEU A 82 4.20 2.10 5.56
C LEU A 82 3.40 3.08 6.40
N ALA A 83 4.06 3.89 7.23
CA ALA A 83 3.40 4.90 8.05
C ALA A 83 2.64 5.91 7.20
N ILE A 84 3.24 6.44 6.13
CA ILE A 84 2.60 7.36 5.19
C ILE A 84 1.43 6.69 4.49
N SER A 85 1.61 5.49 3.96
CA SER A 85 0.54 4.78 3.25
C SER A 85 -0.70 4.58 4.11
N LEU A 86 -0.50 4.27 5.39
CA LEU A 86 -1.59 3.98 6.31
C LEU A 86 -2.25 5.25 6.86
N THR A 87 -1.44 6.21 7.33
CA THR A 87 -1.96 7.34 8.13
C THR A 87 -2.21 8.61 7.33
N PHE A 88 -1.53 8.83 6.22
CA PHE A 88 -1.55 10.11 5.52
C PHE A 88 -2.94 10.55 5.02
N PRO A 89 -3.77 9.67 4.41
CA PRO A 89 -5.13 10.04 4.01
C PRO A 89 -6.02 10.40 5.20
N ALA A 90 -5.97 9.61 6.27
CA ALA A 90 -6.74 9.86 7.49
C ALA A 90 -6.29 11.15 8.19
N LEU A 91 -4.97 11.39 8.27
CA LEU A 91 -4.39 12.61 8.82
C LEU A 91 -4.83 13.84 8.03
N TYR A 92 -4.83 13.76 6.70
CA TYR A 92 -5.33 14.86 5.87
C TYR A 92 -6.80 15.15 6.14
N VAL A 93 -7.66 14.13 6.25
CA VAL A 93 -9.08 14.29 6.58
C VAL A 93 -9.21 14.95 7.97
N ALA A 94 -8.48 14.44 8.97
CA ALA A 94 -8.52 14.97 10.34
C ALA A 94 -8.10 16.44 10.39
N VAL A 95 -6.98 16.80 9.74
CA VAL A 95 -6.48 18.18 9.72
C VAL A 95 -7.42 19.09 8.93
N ALA A 96 -7.89 18.66 7.77
CA ALA A 96 -8.76 19.48 6.91
C ALA A 96 -10.16 19.73 7.50
N MET A 97 -10.65 18.82 8.39
CA MET A 97 -11.97 18.91 8.99
C MET A 97 -11.97 19.52 10.39
N TYR A 98 -10.99 19.14 11.22
CA TYR A 98 -11.02 19.44 12.65
C TYR A 98 -9.90 20.38 13.11
N HIS A 99 -8.76 20.40 12.42
CA HIS A 99 -7.57 21.13 12.85
C HIS A 99 -6.99 22.04 11.76
N GLN A 100 -7.84 22.86 11.15
CA GLN A 100 -7.43 23.77 10.06
C GLN A 100 -6.36 24.77 10.51
N GLU A 101 -6.27 25.05 11.80
CA GLU A 101 -5.28 25.95 12.41
C GLU A 101 -3.84 25.43 12.26
N MET A 102 -3.65 24.12 12.07
CA MET A 102 -2.33 23.54 11.85
C MET A 102 -1.77 23.80 10.43
N ILE A 103 -2.63 24.22 9.51
CA ILE A 103 -2.24 24.49 8.14
C ILE A 103 -1.73 25.92 8.00
N PRO A 104 -0.53 26.15 7.42
CA PRO A 104 -0.06 27.51 7.16
C PRO A 104 -1.08 28.33 6.39
N ALA A 105 -1.31 29.58 6.78
CA ALA A 105 -2.41 30.42 6.27
C ALA A 105 -2.48 30.49 4.72
N LYS A 106 -1.33 30.56 4.04
CA LYS A 106 -1.28 30.58 2.57
C LYS A 106 -1.79 29.27 1.94
N LEU A 107 -1.43 28.11 2.53
CA LEU A 107 -1.91 26.81 2.08
C LEU A 107 -3.37 26.62 2.43
N LEU A 108 -3.81 27.07 3.60
CA LEU A 108 -5.20 27.02 4.03
C LEU A 108 -6.11 27.73 3.04
N LEU A 109 -5.75 28.94 2.60
CA LEU A 109 -6.52 29.67 1.59
C LEU A 109 -6.63 28.90 0.28
N SER A 110 -5.55 28.29 -0.19
CA SER A 110 -5.56 27.46 -1.41
C SER A 110 -6.45 26.22 -1.26
N VAL A 111 -6.40 25.57 -0.09
CA VAL A 111 -7.24 24.39 0.21
C VAL A 111 -8.73 24.78 0.27
N ILE A 112 -9.05 25.91 0.93
CA ILE A 112 -10.42 26.42 1.02
C ILE A 112 -10.96 26.77 -0.37
N GLN A 113 -10.18 27.49 -1.18
CA GLN A 113 -10.58 27.84 -2.55
C GLN A 113 -10.83 26.60 -3.42
N ALA A 114 -9.94 25.60 -3.35
CA ALA A 114 -10.12 24.34 -4.05
C ALA A 114 -11.36 23.57 -3.56
N LYS A 115 -11.66 23.62 -2.25
CA LYS A 115 -12.83 22.96 -1.65
C LYS A 115 -14.16 23.64 -2.03
N GLN A 116 -14.19 24.96 -2.12
CA GLN A 116 -15.42 25.70 -2.48
C GLN A 116 -15.98 25.32 -3.86
N GLN A 117 -15.14 24.79 -4.74
CA GLN A 117 -15.55 24.37 -6.07
C GLN A 117 -16.07 22.92 -6.13
N VAL A 118 -15.91 22.16 -5.05
CA VAL A 118 -16.25 20.74 -4.99
C VAL A 118 -17.48 20.53 -4.11
N PRO A 119 -18.55 19.86 -4.59
CA PRO A 119 -19.81 19.71 -3.86
C PRO A 119 -19.76 18.65 -2.74
N PHE A 120 -18.68 17.86 -2.65
CA PHE A 120 -18.58 16.74 -1.71
C PHE A 120 -17.75 17.10 -0.47
N SER A 121 -17.98 16.39 0.63
CA SER A 121 -17.18 16.52 1.84
C SER A 121 -15.76 15.91 1.63
N VAL A 122 -14.77 16.40 2.40
CA VAL A 122 -13.38 15.92 2.29
C VAL A 122 -13.27 14.41 2.51
N PRO A 123 -13.89 13.80 3.55
CA PRO A 123 -13.84 12.35 3.74
C PRO A 123 -14.43 11.58 2.54
N THR A 124 -15.56 12.06 2.01
CA THR A 124 -16.21 11.41 0.86
C THR A 124 -15.30 11.43 -0.37
N ILE A 125 -14.62 12.55 -0.63
CA ILE A 125 -13.67 12.69 -1.74
C ILE A 125 -12.51 11.72 -1.57
N ILE A 126 -11.90 11.69 -0.38
CA ILE A 126 -10.75 10.82 -0.10
C ILE A 126 -11.15 9.34 -0.22
N LEU A 127 -12.28 8.96 0.36
CA LEU A 127 -12.77 7.58 0.27
C LEU A 127 -13.04 7.17 -1.18
N PHE A 128 -13.72 8.03 -1.95
CA PHE A 128 -13.97 7.78 -3.38
C PHE A 128 -12.68 7.61 -4.16
N MET A 129 -11.70 8.48 -3.94
CA MET A 129 -10.40 8.41 -4.61
C MET A 129 -9.60 7.18 -4.20
N LEU A 130 -9.64 6.78 -2.94
CA LEU A 130 -9.01 5.54 -2.48
C LEU A 130 -9.63 4.33 -3.16
N ILE A 131 -10.96 4.25 -3.24
CA ILE A 131 -11.66 3.15 -3.94
C ILE A 131 -11.31 3.15 -5.43
N ALA A 132 -11.32 4.30 -6.09
CA ALA A 132 -10.93 4.40 -7.50
C ALA A 132 -9.49 3.94 -7.72
N PHE A 133 -8.58 4.31 -6.82
CA PHE A 133 -7.19 3.87 -6.86
C PHE A 133 -7.04 2.36 -6.65
N GLU A 134 -7.80 1.77 -5.72
CA GLU A 134 -7.84 0.32 -5.52
C GLU A 134 -8.34 -0.43 -6.76
N LEU A 135 -9.38 0.08 -7.42
CA LEU A 135 -9.88 -0.50 -8.67
C LEU A 135 -8.83 -0.46 -9.78
N LEU A 136 -8.09 0.65 -9.90
CA LEU A 136 -7.00 0.77 -10.86
C LEU A 136 -5.86 -0.21 -10.57
N GLN A 137 -5.50 -0.40 -9.30
CA GLN A 137 -4.49 -1.37 -8.90
C GLN A 137 -4.91 -2.79 -9.21
N GLU A 138 -6.13 -3.17 -8.83
CA GLU A 138 -6.68 -4.51 -9.09
C GLU A 138 -6.76 -4.79 -10.59
N ALA A 139 -7.19 -3.81 -11.40
CA ALA A 139 -7.20 -3.93 -12.85
C ALA A 139 -5.78 -4.10 -13.41
N GLY A 140 -4.79 -3.36 -12.89
CA GLY A 140 -3.40 -3.45 -13.30
C GLY A 140 -2.77 -4.82 -13.05
N LEU A 141 -3.12 -5.48 -11.94
CA LEU A 141 -2.62 -6.81 -11.59
C LEU A 141 -3.16 -7.92 -12.51
N ARG A 142 -4.33 -7.72 -13.11
CA ARG A 142 -4.97 -8.71 -14.02
C ARG A 142 -4.52 -8.59 -15.47
N LEU A 143 -3.83 -7.50 -15.82
CA LEU A 143 -3.32 -7.30 -17.18
C LEU A 143 -1.90 -7.88 -17.32
N PRO A 144 -1.48 -8.28 -18.54
CA PRO A 144 -0.10 -8.67 -18.80
C PRO A 144 0.87 -7.56 -18.39
N ASN A 145 1.98 -7.91 -17.74
CA ASN A 145 2.92 -6.97 -17.11
C ASN A 145 3.34 -5.79 -17.97
N SER A 146 3.52 -6.00 -19.28
CA SER A 146 3.92 -4.94 -20.22
C SER A 146 2.83 -3.89 -20.49
N ILE A 147 1.58 -4.26 -20.38
CA ILE A 147 0.42 -3.40 -20.68
C ILE A 147 -0.20 -2.87 -19.37
N GLY A 148 -0.26 -3.70 -18.34
CA GLY A 148 -0.91 -3.37 -17.06
C GLY A 148 -0.30 -2.14 -16.40
N GLN A 149 1.02 -2.02 -16.37
CA GLN A 149 1.71 -0.87 -15.79
C GLN A 149 1.39 0.42 -16.56
N THR A 150 1.43 0.38 -17.90
CA THR A 150 1.13 1.55 -18.73
C THR A 150 -0.33 2.00 -18.58
N VAL A 151 -1.27 1.05 -18.60
CA VAL A 151 -2.70 1.34 -18.42
C VAL A 151 -2.98 1.90 -17.03
N SER A 152 -2.34 1.38 -15.99
CA SER A 152 -2.50 1.90 -14.63
C SER A 152 -2.00 3.33 -14.48
N ILE A 153 -0.84 3.67 -15.07
CA ILE A 153 -0.28 5.03 -15.02
C ILE A 153 -1.16 6.00 -15.81
N ILE A 154 -1.51 5.66 -17.05
CA ILE A 154 -2.34 6.52 -17.91
C ILE A 154 -3.75 6.66 -17.32
N GLY A 155 -4.32 5.55 -16.82
CA GLY A 155 -5.64 5.56 -16.18
C GLY A 155 -5.66 6.47 -14.96
N ALA A 156 -4.66 6.36 -14.07
CA ALA A 156 -4.55 7.22 -12.89
C ALA A 156 -4.41 8.71 -13.26
N LEU A 157 -3.59 9.01 -14.28
CA LEU A 157 -3.39 10.38 -14.75
C LEU A 157 -4.67 10.95 -15.36
N LEU A 158 -5.30 10.22 -16.29
CA LEU A 158 -6.53 10.68 -16.97
C LEU A 158 -7.69 10.82 -15.99
N VAL A 159 -7.91 9.84 -15.13
CA VAL A 159 -8.99 9.90 -14.12
C VAL A 159 -8.72 11.04 -13.14
N GLY A 160 -7.49 11.19 -12.67
CA GLY A 160 -7.11 12.26 -11.76
C GLY A 160 -7.31 13.64 -12.35
N GLN A 161 -6.81 13.91 -13.57
CA GLN A 161 -6.98 15.19 -14.23
C GLN A 161 -8.46 15.48 -14.55
N SER A 162 -9.17 14.53 -15.11
CA SER A 162 -10.59 14.68 -15.42
C SER A 162 -11.45 14.97 -14.19
N ALA A 163 -11.13 14.34 -13.05
CA ALA A 163 -11.83 14.57 -11.80
C ALA A 163 -11.59 15.98 -11.23
N VAL A 164 -10.38 16.53 -11.39
CA VAL A 164 -10.06 17.93 -11.03
C VAL A 164 -10.76 18.92 -11.98
N ASP A 165 -10.66 18.69 -13.29
CA ASP A 165 -11.26 19.57 -14.31
C ASP A 165 -12.78 19.63 -14.17
N ALA A 166 -13.40 18.50 -13.85
CA ALA A 166 -14.83 18.40 -13.53
C ALA A 166 -15.21 18.96 -12.16
N LYS A 167 -14.23 19.43 -11.35
CA LYS A 167 -14.45 19.94 -9.99
C LYS A 167 -15.14 18.92 -9.05
N VAL A 168 -14.93 17.64 -9.28
CA VAL A 168 -15.42 16.55 -8.43
C VAL A 168 -14.47 16.28 -7.27
N VAL A 169 -13.17 16.51 -7.50
CA VAL A 169 -12.10 16.25 -6.53
C VAL A 169 -11.16 17.45 -6.46
N SER A 170 -10.63 17.74 -5.27
CA SER A 170 -9.61 18.78 -5.12
C SER A 170 -8.21 18.26 -5.52
N PRO A 171 -7.35 19.11 -6.11
CA PRO A 171 -5.97 18.71 -6.45
C PRO A 171 -5.18 18.17 -5.25
N VAL A 172 -5.41 18.74 -4.07
CA VAL A 172 -4.73 18.32 -2.84
C VAL A 172 -5.13 16.89 -2.44
N ALA A 173 -6.40 16.53 -2.58
CA ALA A 173 -6.88 15.18 -2.30
C ALA A 173 -6.19 14.14 -3.22
N ILE A 174 -5.99 14.46 -4.49
CA ILE A 174 -5.27 13.57 -5.42
C ILE A 174 -3.83 13.36 -4.99
N ILE A 175 -3.13 14.44 -4.61
CA ILE A 175 -1.74 14.34 -4.14
C ILE A 175 -1.67 13.44 -2.89
N VAL A 176 -2.58 13.60 -1.96
CA VAL A 176 -2.62 12.80 -0.71
C VAL A 176 -2.83 11.32 -1.02
N VAL A 177 -3.81 11.00 -1.87
CA VAL A 177 -4.10 9.60 -2.25
C VAL A 177 -2.96 9.00 -3.08
N ALA A 178 -2.40 9.77 -4.02
CA ALA A 178 -1.28 9.31 -4.83
C ALA A 178 -0.03 9.00 -3.99
N LEU A 179 0.34 9.88 -3.05
CA LEU A 179 1.46 9.65 -2.15
C LEU A 179 1.23 8.41 -1.26
N ALA A 180 0.03 8.26 -0.71
CA ALA A 180 -0.32 7.07 0.08
C ALA A 180 -0.27 5.79 -0.75
N GLY A 181 -0.70 5.85 -2.00
CA GLY A 181 -0.66 4.73 -2.95
C GLY A 181 0.78 4.34 -3.31
N ILE A 182 1.59 5.32 -3.73
CA ILE A 182 3.01 5.11 -4.08
C ILE A 182 3.77 4.55 -2.87
N ALA A 183 3.53 5.09 -1.68
CA ALA A 183 4.13 4.57 -0.45
C ALA A 183 3.74 3.10 -0.19
N GLY A 184 2.51 2.70 -0.50
CA GLY A 184 2.07 1.31 -0.40
C GLY A 184 2.82 0.34 -1.33
N TYR A 185 3.28 0.81 -2.50
CA TYR A 185 4.06 0.00 -3.44
C TYR A 185 5.50 -0.29 -2.99
N THR A 186 6.01 0.45 -2.03
CA THR A 186 7.37 0.19 -1.51
C THR A 186 7.43 -1.02 -0.59
N LEU A 187 6.30 -1.57 -0.19
CA LEU A 187 6.23 -2.74 0.69
C LEU A 187 6.61 -4.01 -0.10
N PRO A 188 7.59 -4.79 0.37
CA PRO A 188 8.09 -5.94 -0.37
C PRO A 188 7.15 -7.14 -0.34
N ASN A 189 6.32 -7.23 0.70
CA ASN A 189 5.38 -8.33 0.87
C ASN A 189 3.97 -7.93 0.40
N GLN A 190 3.42 -8.69 -0.55
CA GLN A 190 2.13 -8.41 -1.18
C GLN A 190 0.95 -8.57 -0.21
N GLU A 191 1.03 -9.55 0.69
CA GLU A 191 -0.03 -9.78 1.69
C GLU A 191 -0.08 -8.64 2.72
N LEU A 192 1.10 -8.16 3.15
CA LEU A 192 1.18 -6.98 4.02
C LEU A 192 0.63 -5.74 3.30
N SER A 193 0.98 -5.54 2.03
CA SER A 193 0.45 -4.45 1.22
C SER A 193 -1.07 -4.50 1.14
N ASN A 194 -1.66 -5.66 0.89
CA ASN A 194 -3.12 -5.85 0.85
C ASN A 194 -3.77 -5.56 2.21
N ALA A 195 -3.17 -5.99 3.30
CA ALA A 195 -3.66 -5.69 4.65
C ALA A 195 -3.65 -4.17 4.94
N VAL A 196 -2.56 -3.48 4.56
CA VAL A 196 -2.42 -2.02 4.71
C VAL A 196 -3.47 -1.28 3.86
N ARG A 197 -3.77 -1.75 2.65
CA ARG A 197 -4.80 -1.19 1.78
C ARG A 197 -6.18 -1.23 2.44
N LEU A 198 -6.56 -2.37 3.01
CA LEU A 198 -7.83 -2.51 3.74
C LEU A 198 -7.89 -1.64 5.00
N LEU A 199 -6.80 -1.62 5.78
CA LEU A 199 -6.72 -0.79 6.99
C LEU A 199 -6.81 0.71 6.65
N ARG A 200 -6.18 1.14 5.57
CA ARG A 200 -6.25 2.53 5.09
C ARG A 200 -7.68 2.98 4.79
N LEU A 201 -8.48 2.11 4.15
CA LEU A 201 -9.90 2.39 3.87
C LEU A 201 -10.73 2.49 5.16
N GLY A 202 -10.38 1.71 6.17
CA GLY A 202 -11.08 1.73 7.46
C GLY A 202 -10.70 2.90 8.39
N LEU A 203 -9.58 3.58 8.14
CA LEU A 203 -9.09 4.70 8.95
C LEU A 203 -9.65 6.07 8.50
N VAL A 204 -10.12 6.19 7.28
CA VAL A 204 -10.69 7.41 6.69
C VAL A 204 -12.18 7.54 6.99
#